data_89cc3cc7066d94f05baed6bfb35554d4
#
_entry.id   89cc3cc7066d94f05baed6bfb35554d4
#
_cell.length_a   1.000
_cell.length_b   1.000
_cell.length_c   1.000
_cell.angle_alpha   90.00
_cell.angle_beta   90.00
_cell.angle_gamma   90.00
#
_symmetry.space_group_name_H-M   'P 1'
#
loop_
_entity.id
_entity.type
_entity.pdbx_description
1 polymer ?
#
loop_
_entity_poly.entity_id
_entity_poly.type
_entity_poly.pdbx_seq_one_letter_code
_entity_poly.pdbx_strand_id
1 'polypeptide(L)'
;GLCKLETEKAVKKINNFLIIRTRFFNKKNFQYNDAATDIYSSMIELNNLIKYIDLLIKKKIKGIINIGQRRNSDYNILKKYFKKIKKISRLSIQEKTNTFITKDASMNIKKFLKILKKNG
;
A
#
# COMPACT_ATOMS: atom_id res chain seq x y z
N GLY A 1 3.13 -10.75 9.94
CA GLY A 1 3.35 -11.67 11.02
C GLY A 1 3.51 -13.11 10.55
N LEU A 2 3.82 -13.99 11.47
CA LEU A 2 4.02 -15.42 11.18
C LEU A 2 2.78 -16.07 10.53
N CYS A 3 1.59 -15.73 11.01
CA CYS A 3 0.34 -16.27 10.46
C CYS A 3 0.15 -15.93 8.99
N LYS A 4 0.48 -14.71 8.59
CA LYS A 4 0.39 -14.28 7.20
C LYS A 4 1.35 -15.05 6.31
N LEU A 5 2.57 -15.30 6.79
CA LEU A 5 3.59 -16.06 6.06
C LEU A 5 3.17 -17.52 5.87
N GLU A 6 2.60 -18.14 6.90
CA GLU A 6 2.09 -19.52 6.82
C GLU A 6 0.94 -19.63 5.84
N THR A 7 0.02 -18.65 5.83
CA THR A 7 -1.09 -18.58 4.88
C THR A 7 -0.57 -18.49 3.44
N GLU A 8 0.41 -17.64 3.18
CA GLU A 8 1.02 -17.53 1.85
C GLU A 8 1.66 -18.85 1.40
N LYS A 9 2.38 -19.54 2.29
CA LYS A 9 2.99 -20.83 1.99
C LYS A 9 1.94 -21.91 1.65
N ALA A 10 0.84 -21.93 2.39
CA ALA A 10 -0.25 -22.87 2.14
C ALA A 10 -0.91 -22.61 0.79
N VAL A 11 -1.17 -21.35 0.46
CA VAL A 11 -1.79 -20.95 -0.82
C VAL A 11 -0.88 -21.26 -2.01
N LYS A 12 0.43 -21.08 -1.88
CA LYS A 12 1.40 -21.37 -2.95
C LYS A 12 1.42 -22.83 -3.37
N LYS A 13 0.94 -23.74 -2.54
CA LYS A 13 0.82 -25.16 -2.89
C LYS A 13 -0.34 -25.43 -3.87
N ILE A 14 -1.24 -24.47 -4.04
CA ILE A 14 -2.36 -24.54 -4.96
C ILE A 14 -1.94 -23.96 -6.32
N ASN A 15 -2.19 -24.66 -7.41
CA ASN A 15 -1.74 -24.24 -8.75
C ASN A 15 -2.41 -22.99 -9.29
N ASN A 16 -3.43 -22.48 -8.63
CA ASN A 16 -4.25 -21.39 -9.15
C ASN A 16 -4.56 -20.40 -8.02
N PHE A 17 -3.63 -19.49 -7.75
CA PHE A 17 -3.78 -18.56 -6.64
C PHE A 17 -3.43 -17.12 -7.07
N LEU A 18 -4.00 -16.15 -6.34
CA LEU A 18 -3.62 -14.74 -6.41
C LEU A 18 -3.43 -14.24 -4.98
N ILE A 19 -2.22 -13.78 -4.66
CA ILE A 19 -1.91 -13.14 -3.39
C ILE A 19 -1.63 -11.67 -3.67
N ILE A 20 -2.34 -10.78 -2.98
CA ILE A 20 -2.16 -9.34 -3.09
C ILE A 20 -1.49 -8.83 -1.84
N ARG A 21 -0.34 -8.16 -2.01
CA ARG A 21 0.36 -7.45 -0.96
C ARG A 21 0.15 -5.96 -1.18
N THR A 22 -0.37 -5.28 -0.17
CA THR A 22 -0.69 -3.86 -0.29
C THR A 22 -0.70 -3.18 1.06
N ARG A 23 -0.53 -1.86 1.04
CA ARG A 23 -0.78 -0.99 2.18
C ARG A 23 -1.79 0.05 1.72
N PHE A 24 -2.91 0.15 2.40
CA PHE A 24 -3.99 1.03 1.98
C PHE A 24 -4.50 1.88 3.13
N PHE A 25 -5.23 2.94 2.77
CA PHE A 25 -5.93 3.80 3.73
C PHE A 25 -7.35 4.05 3.24
N ASN A 26 -8.26 4.31 4.20
CA ASN A 26 -9.65 4.64 3.89
C ASN A 26 -9.86 6.14 4.11
N LYS A 27 -10.13 6.88 3.03
CA LYS A 27 -10.33 8.33 3.10
C LYS A 27 -11.53 8.75 3.96
N LYS A 28 -12.49 7.84 4.18
CA LYS A 28 -13.69 8.13 5.00
C LYS A 28 -13.43 7.97 6.49
N ASN A 29 -12.49 7.11 6.88
CA ASN A 29 -12.24 6.76 8.28
C ASN A 29 -10.84 7.16 8.75
N PHE A 30 -10.16 8.02 8.01
CA PHE A 30 -8.82 8.45 8.37
C PHE A 30 -8.88 9.44 9.52
N GLN A 31 -8.25 9.09 10.65
CA GLN A 31 -8.32 9.88 11.88
C GLN A 31 -7.05 10.67 12.19
N TYR A 32 -6.03 10.60 11.35
CA TYR A 32 -4.77 11.29 11.59
C TYR A 32 -4.84 12.74 11.12
N ASN A 33 -4.29 13.64 11.94
CA ASN A 33 -4.24 15.08 11.63
C ASN A 33 -2.96 15.48 10.91
N ASP A 34 -1.97 14.61 10.85
CA ASP A 34 -0.67 14.89 10.26
C ASP A 34 -0.10 13.69 9.53
N ALA A 35 0.87 13.93 8.66
CA ALA A 35 1.56 12.89 7.92
C ALA A 35 3.02 13.27 7.71
N ALA A 36 3.89 12.27 7.68
CA ALA A 36 5.32 12.49 7.58
C ALA A 36 5.75 12.92 6.18
N THR A 37 6.62 13.92 6.13
CA THR A 37 7.24 14.38 4.88
C THR A 37 8.46 13.54 4.50
N ASP A 38 8.99 12.76 5.43
CA ASP A 38 10.22 11.96 5.28
C ASP A 38 10.01 10.47 5.56
N ILE A 39 8.77 10.00 5.50
CA ILE A 39 8.43 8.57 5.42
C ILE A 39 7.86 8.33 4.03
N TYR A 40 8.41 7.35 3.31
CA TYR A 40 8.01 7.05 1.93
C TYR A 40 7.30 5.71 1.86
N SER A 41 6.27 5.62 1.05
CA SER A 41 5.49 4.41 0.86
C SER A 41 4.85 4.34 -0.52
N SER A 42 4.21 3.22 -0.80
CA SER A 42 3.38 3.02 -2.00
C SER A 42 1.90 2.91 -1.62
N MET A 43 1.51 3.54 -0.53
CA MET A 43 0.17 3.49 0.05
C MET A 43 -0.90 3.91 -0.96
N ILE A 44 -2.00 3.17 -1.01
CA ILE A 44 -3.08 3.40 -1.97
C ILE A 44 -4.41 3.59 -1.25
N GLU A 45 -5.28 4.41 -1.82
CA GLU A 45 -6.62 4.62 -1.27
C GLU A 45 -7.50 3.38 -1.52
N LEU A 46 -8.33 3.02 -0.53
CA LEU A 46 -9.11 1.79 -0.51
C LEU A 46 -9.99 1.60 -1.76
N ASN A 47 -10.69 2.63 -2.23
CA ASN A 47 -11.57 2.49 -3.38
C ASN A 47 -10.78 2.17 -4.67
N ASN A 48 -9.61 2.76 -4.82
CA ASN A 48 -8.72 2.46 -5.94
C ASN A 48 -8.18 1.03 -5.84
N LEU A 49 -7.83 0.59 -4.64
CA LEU A 49 -7.39 -0.78 -4.39
C LEU A 49 -8.47 -1.78 -4.81
N ILE A 50 -9.71 -1.55 -4.42
CA ILE A 50 -10.84 -2.42 -4.75
C ILE A 50 -11.01 -2.53 -6.28
N LYS A 51 -10.92 -1.41 -7.00
CA LYS A 51 -10.99 -1.40 -8.46
C LYS A 51 -9.89 -2.25 -9.10
N TYR A 52 -8.67 -2.15 -8.60
CA TYR A 52 -7.54 -2.91 -9.12
C TYR A 52 -7.64 -4.40 -8.80
N ILE A 53 -8.12 -4.75 -7.60
CA ILE A 53 -8.36 -6.16 -7.24
C ILE A 53 -9.39 -6.78 -8.19
N ASP A 54 -10.49 -6.08 -8.44
CA ASP A 54 -11.52 -6.53 -9.39
C ASP A 54 -10.94 -6.74 -10.79
N LEU A 55 -10.13 -5.81 -11.25
CA LEU A 55 -9.45 -5.91 -12.54
C LEU A 55 -8.55 -7.14 -12.63
N LEU A 56 -7.74 -7.40 -11.60
CA LEU A 56 -6.84 -8.56 -11.57
C LEU A 56 -7.63 -9.88 -11.59
N ILE A 57 -8.74 -9.95 -10.87
CA ILE A 57 -9.60 -11.12 -10.85
C ILE A 57 -10.22 -11.37 -12.24
N LYS A 58 -10.75 -10.34 -12.87
CA LYS A 58 -11.35 -10.43 -14.22
C LYS A 58 -10.34 -10.86 -15.29
N LYS A 59 -9.10 -10.44 -15.15
CA LYS A 59 -8.00 -10.81 -16.04
C LYS A 59 -7.41 -12.19 -15.74
N LYS A 60 -7.87 -12.85 -14.69
CA LYS A 60 -7.38 -14.16 -14.25
C LYS A 60 -5.87 -14.14 -13.95
N ILE A 61 -5.39 -13.05 -13.38
CA ILE A 61 -3.98 -12.90 -12.96
C ILE A 61 -3.70 -13.83 -11.80
N LYS A 62 -2.55 -14.50 -11.84
CA LYS A 62 -2.11 -15.46 -10.81
C LYS A 62 -0.77 -15.03 -10.24
N GLY A 63 -0.45 -15.55 -9.05
CA GLY A 63 0.82 -15.29 -8.38
C GLY A 63 0.72 -14.23 -7.32
N ILE A 64 1.86 -13.64 -6.96
CA ILE A 64 1.95 -12.61 -5.93
C ILE A 64 2.11 -11.25 -6.60
N ILE A 65 1.18 -10.33 -6.30
CA ILE A 65 1.17 -8.99 -6.88
C ILE A 65 1.19 -7.95 -5.76
N ASN A 66 2.15 -7.04 -5.82
CA ASN A 66 2.16 -5.85 -4.96
C ASN A 66 1.33 -4.76 -5.64
N ILE A 67 0.26 -4.32 -4.99
CA ILE A 67 -0.57 -3.21 -5.49
C ILE A 67 -0.29 -1.96 -4.67
N GLY A 68 0.01 -0.87 -5.33
CA GLY A 68 0.26 0.41 -4.69
C GLY A 68 0.46 1.52 -5.70
N GLN A 69 0.71 2.72 -5.19
CA GLN A 69 1.09 3.87 -6.00
C GLN A 69 2.61 3.94 -6.10
N ARG A 70 3.11 4.80 -6.99
CA ARG A 70 4.54 5.09 -7.07
C ARG A 70 5.01 5.66 -5.74
N ARG A 71 6.26 5.32 -5.37
CA ARG A 71 6.88 5.78 -4.13
C ARG A 71 6.73 7.30 -3.96
N ASN A 72 6.21 7.71 -2.82
CA ASN A 72 6.07 9.13 -2.47
C ASN A 72 6.02 9.25 -0.94
N SER A 73 6.21 10.46 -0.41
CA SER A 73 6.06 10.69 1.02
C SER A 73 4.60 10.48 1.45
N ASP A 74 4.41 10.00 2.68
CA ASP A 74 3.07 9.82 3.23
C ASP A 74 2.28 11.12 3.21
N TYR A 75 2.95 12.24 3.49
CA TYR A 75 2.32 13.55 3.42
C TYR A 75 1.79 13.86 2.02
N ASN A 76 2.59 13.67 0.97
CA ASN A 76 2.16 13.94 -0.40
C ASN A 76 1.03 13.03 -0.85
N ILE A 77 1.06 11.77 -0.44
CA ILE A 77 -0.01 10.81 -0.76
C ILE A 77 -1.32 11.24 -0.10
N LEU A 78 -1.29 11.52 1.20
CA LEU A 78 -2.48 11.82 1.99
C LEU A 78 -3.02 13.23 1.74
N LYS A 79 -2.17 14.18 1.37
CA LYS A 79 -2.57 15.56 1.08
C LYS A 79 -3.60 15.64 -0.05
N LYS A 80 -3.58 14.70 -0.98
CA LYS A 80 -4.54 14.66 -2.09
C LYS A 80 -5.97 14.42 -1.62
N TYR A 81 -6.13 13.73 -0.48
CA TYR A 81 -7.44 13.35 0.08
C TYR A 81 -7.82 14.15 1.31
N PHE A 82 -6.84 14.64 2.05
CA PHE A 82 -7.02 15.36 3.32
C PHE A 82 -6.32 16.70 3.24
N LYS A 83 -7.03 17.71 2.73
CA LYS A 83 -6.45 19.04 2.46
C LYS A 83 -5.94 19.76 3.71
N LYS A 84 -6.48 19.42 4.88
CA LYS A 84 -6.10 20.04 6.15
C LYS A 84 -4.98 19.29 6.89
N ILE A 85 -4.43 18.24 6.31
CA ILE A 85 -3.39 17.44 6.94
C ILE A 85 -2.12 18.29 7.14
N LYS A 86 -1.49 18.14 8.30
CA LYS A 86 -0.29 18.88 8.67
C LYS A 86 0.96 18.04 8.43
N LYS A 87 2.08 18.73 8.20
CA LYS A 87 3.38 18.08 8.05
C LYS A 87 3.94 17.68 9.41
N ILE A 88 4.56 16.51 9.48
CA ILE A 88 5.30 16.06 10.65
C ILE A 88 6.55 15.31 10.19
N SER A 89 7.59 15.28 11.02
CA SER A 89 8.79 14.49 10.72
C SER A 89 8.68 13.08 11.26
N ARG A 90 9.43 12.16 10.63
CA ARG A 90 9.54 10.77 11.10
C ARG A 90 10.02 10.68 12.55
N LEU A 91 11.02 11.50 12.90
CA LEU A 91 11.56 11.54 14.25
C LEU A 91 10.52 11.98 15.28
N SER A 92 9.69 12.97 14.95
CA SER A 92 8.60 13.40 15.83
C SER A 92 7.59 12.29 16.07
N ILE A 93 7.25 11.51 15.06
CA ILE A 93 6.35 10.36 15.19
C ILE A 93 6.98 9.29 16.08
N GLN A 94 8.27 8.97 15.88
CA GLN A 94 9.00 8.00 16.71
C GLN A 94 9.02 8.41 18.18
N GLU A 95 9.24 9.68 18.45
CA GLU A 95 9.24 10.21 19.81
C GLU A 95 7.87 10.08 20.48
N LYS A 96 6.79 10.43 19.76
CA LYS A 96 5.42 10.34 20.28
C LYS A 96 4.98 8.90 20.54
N THR A 97 5.35 7.97 19.69
CA THR A 97 4.91 6.57 19.76
C THR A 97 5.91 5.65 20.44
N ASN A 98 7.11 6.15 20.72
CA ASN A 98 8.23 5.36 21.27
C ASN A 98 8.49 4.08 20.47
N THR A 99 8.34 4.17 19.15
CA THR A 99 8.48 3.04 18.23
C THR A 99 9.37 3.44 17.06
N PHE A 100 10.29 2.54 16.65
CA PHE A 100 11.09 2.76 15.46
C PHE A 100 10.20 2.72 14.21
N ILE A 101 10.37 3.70 13.32
CA ILE A 101 9.60 3.78 12.07
C ILE A 101 10.56 3.77 10.87
N THR A 102 10.33 2.85 9.95
CA THR A 102 11.12 2.73 8.72
C THR A 102 10.93 3.97 7.85
N LYS A 103 12.02 4.51 7.33
CA LYS A 103 11.98 5.68 6.44
C LYS A 103 11.34 5.37 5.09
N ASP A 104 11.56 4.18 4.57
CA ASP A 104 11.04 3.76 3.26
C ASP A 104 10.33 2.42 3.39
N ALA A 105 9.02 2.45 3.28
CA ALA A 105 8.14 1.27 3.26
C ALA A 105 7.53 1.05 1.87
N SER A 106 8.12 1.64 0.82
CA SER A 106 7.62 1.46 -0.54
C SER A 106 7.80 0.02 -1.03
N MET A 107 6.91 -0.39 -1.94
CA MET A 107 6.92 -1.73 -2.53
C MET A 107 7.36 -1.66 -3.99
N ASN A 108 7.91 -2.77 -4.51
CA ASN A 108 8.17 -2.90 -5.93
C ASN A 108 6.84 -3.26 -6.64
N ILE A 109 6.29 -2.30 -7.38
CA ILE A 109 5.02 -2.46 -8.09
C ILE A 109 5.19 -2.60 -9.61
N LYS A 110 6.38 -2.94 -10.09
CA LYS A 110 6.66 -3.05 -11.53
C LYS A 110 5.75 -4.05 -12.24
N LYS A 111 5.50 -5.20 -11.64
CA LYS A 111 4.62 -6.24 -12.19
C LYS A 111 3.19 -5.72 -12.34
N PHE A 112 2.69 -5.04 -11.33
CA PHE A 112 1.37 -4.40 -11.34
C PHE A 112 1.26 -3.33 -12.44
N LEU A 113 2.26 -2.46 -12.57
CA LEU A 113 2.26 -1.41 -13.59
C LEU A 113 2.28 -1.99 -15.01
N LYS A 114 3.00 -3.10 -15.23
CA LYS A 114 2.99 -3.79 -16.52
C LYS A 114 1.60 -4.33 -16.88
N ILE A 115 0.88 -4.87 -15.89
CA ILE A 115 -0.48 -5.37 -16.09
C ILE A 115 -1.41 -4.22 -16.49
N LEU A 116 -1.29 -3.06 -15.84
CA LEU A 116 -2.10 -1.88 -16.16
C LEU A 116 -1.81 -1.37 -17.58
N LYS A 117 -0.55 -1.37 -18.03
CA LYS A 117 -0.18 -0.94 -19.37
C LYS A 117 -0.80 -1.79 -20.47
N LYS A 118 -0.90 -3.10 -20.26
CA LYS A 118 -1.48 -4.02 -21.26
C LYS A 118 -2.97 -3.78 -21.48
N ASN A 119 -3.58 -2.96 -20.66
CA ASN A 119 -5.01 -2.64 -20.71
C ASN A 119 -5.33 -1.25 -21.27
N GLY A 120 -4.32 -0.45 -21.37
CA GLY A 120 -4.51 0.94 -21.77
C GLY A 120 -4.69 1.13 -23.26
#